data_4334c3a3c303b2b739649077a07be2bc
#
_entry.id   4334c3a3c303b2b739649077a07be2bc
#
_cell.length_a   1.000
_cell.length_b   1.000
_cell.length_c   1.000
_cell.angle_alpha   90.00
_cell.angle_beta   90.00
_cell.angle_gamma   90.00
#
_symmetry.space_group_name_H-M   'P 1'
#
loop_
_entity.id
_entity.type
_entity.pdbx_description
1 polymer ?
#
loop_
_entity_poly.entity_id
_entity_poly.type
_entity_poly.pdbx_seq_one_letter_code
_entity_poly.pdbx_strand_id
1 'polypeptide(L)'
;MQQLLLNLLPDPTPSLSHFMPGDNAELLVALQRWLEAPQAYPGNLFVVWGTEGVGKSFLTRCLSEKGFAPLPLNEQSPPVATTGWLLDDAQNLDTAAQQDLFRHLIRLAQTSERLFVTLDASPDMQRTLRDDVRTRLGAGHIYRLTPLNEHLQRTLLAQRAAQRGWQLTDEVLDTLYQRAPRDLSNLY
;
A
#
# COMPACT_ATOMS: atom_id res chain seq x y z
N MET A 1 41.00 8.77 5.05
CA MET A 1 39.68 8.43 5.63
C MET A 1 39.13 7.27 4.86
N GLN A 2 39.13 6.06 5.41
CA GLN A 2 38.46 4.91 4.80
C GLN A 2 36.98 5.05 5.10
N GLN A 3 36.19 5.23 4.07
CA GLN A 3 34.74 5.15 4.15
C GLN A 3 34.39 3.69 4.38
N LEU A 4 33.91 3.36 5.58
CA LEU A 4 33.31 2.06 5.88
C LEU A 4 32.12 1.88 4.96
N LEU A 5 32.24 0.96 4.00
CA LEU A 5 31.09 0.42 3.26
C LEU A 5 30.16 -0.22 4.30
N LEU A 6 29.12 0.49 4.69
CA LEU A 6 27.99 -0.10 5.39
C LEU A 6 27.42 -1.18 4.46
N ASN A 7 27.67 -2.44 4.76
CA ASN A 7 26.95 -3.56 4.19
C ASN A 7 25.51 -3.44 4.65
N LEU A 8 24.73 -2.70 3.90
CA LEU A 8 23.28 -2.68 4.03
C LEU A 8 22.81 -4.07 3.61
N LEU A 9 22.46 -4.89 4.57
CA LEU A 9 21.72 -6.12 4.27
C LEU A 9 20.50 -5.72 3.45
N PRO A 10 20.20 -6.43 2.35
CA PRO A 10 19.02 -6.15 1.57
C PRO A 10 17.80 -6.17 2.49
N ASP A 11 16.89 -5.23 2.28
CA ASP A 11 15.64 -5.22 3.03
C ASP A 11 14.95 -6.59 2.88
N PRO A 12 14.40 -7.15 3.95
CA PRO A 12 13.69 -8.42 3.86
C PRO A 12 12.53 -8.26 2.86
N THR A 13 12.31 -9.29 2.05
CA THR A 13 11.22 -9.32 1.06
C THR A 13 9.91 -8.90 1.73
N PRO A 14 9.20 -7.90 1.20
CA PRO A 14 7.96 -7.43 1.78
C PRO A 14 6.92 -8.55 1.84
N SER A 15 6.35 -8.78 3.02
CA SER A 15 5.30 -9.78 3.23
C SER A 15 4.23 -9.24 4.15
N LEU A 16 2.97 -9.65 3.91
CA LEU A 16 1.85 -9.26 4.78
C LEU A 16 2.05 -9.77 6.22
N SER A 17 2.81 -10.85 6.43
CA SER A 17 3.17 -11.34 7.77
C SER A 17 4.09 -10.38 8.54
N HIS A 18 4.80 -9.51 7.84
CA HIS A 18 5.64 -8.47 8.44
C HIS A 18 4.89 -7.14 8.66
N PHE A 19 3.63 -7.08 8.24
CA PHE A 19 2.81 -5.90 8.49
C PHE A 19 2.33 -5.91 9.95
N MET A 20 2.63 -4.85 10.69
CA MET A 20 2.14 -4.70 12.06
C MET A 20 0.68 -4.23 12.01
N PRO A 21 -0.27 -5.05 12.47
CA PRO A 21 -1.69 -4.77 12.24
C PRO A 21 -2.18 -3.50 12.97
N GLY A 22 -1.78 -3.27 14.21
CA GLY A 22 -2.39 -2.22 15.02
C GLY A 22 -3.92 -2.33 14.96
N ASP A 23 -4.60 -1.21 14.66
CA ASP A 23 -6.06 -1.16 14.49
C ASP A 23 -6.53 -1.60 13.10
N ASN A 24 -5.63 -2.15 12.26
CA ASN A 24 -5.92 -2.54 10.87
C ASN A 24 -6.18 -4.04 10.69
N ALA A 25 -6.48 -4.77 11.76
CA ALA A 25 -6.65 -6.22 11.69
C ALA A 25 -7.78 -6.64 10.72
N GLU A 26 -8.90 -5.91 10.70
CA GLU A 26 -10.01 -6.16 9.79
C GLU A 26 -9.59 -6.00 8.32
N LEU A 27 -8.88 -4.92 7.99
CA LEU A 27 -8.34 -4.68 6.65
C LEU A 27 -7.44 -5.84 6.20
N LEU A 28 -6.52 -6.28 7.08
CA LEU A 28 -5.59 -7.35 6.74
C LEU A 28 -6.29 -8.70 6.50
N VAL A 29 -7.27 -9.04 7.34
CA VAL A 29 -8.09 -10.24 7.16
C VAL A 29 -8.89 -10.17 5.86
N ALA A 30 -9.49 -9.02 5.56
CA ALA A 30 -10.22 -8.80 4.33
C ALA A 30 -9.31 -8.90 3.10
N LEU A 31 -8.14 -8.25 3.14
CA LEU A 31 -7.15 -8.32 2.06
C LEU A 31 -6.67 -9.75 1.83
N GLN A 32 -6.38 -10.49 2.89
CA GLN A 32 -5.96 -11.87 2.79
C GLN A 32 -7.06 -12.75 2.16
N ARG A 33 -8.32 -12.60 2.60
CA ARG A 33 -9.47 -13.31 2.00
C ARG A 33 -9.65 -12.96 0.53
N TRP A 34 -9.54 -11.68 0.18
CA TRP A 34 -9.62 -11.22 -1.20
C TRP A 34 -8.53 -11.81 -2.09
N LEU A 35 -7.34 -12.05 -1.53
CA LEU A 35 -6.22 -12.67 -2.25
C LEU A 35 -6.39 -14.19 -2.40
N GLU A 36 -6.81 -14.88 -1.36
CA GLU A 36 -6.78 -16.36 -1.28
C GLU A 36 -8.08 -17.02 -1.70
N ALA A 37 -9.22 -16.34 -1.50
CA ALA A 37 -10.54 -16.91 -1.75
C ALA A 37 -11.43 -15.98 -2.59
N PRO A 38 -11.06 -15.65 -3.83
CA PRO A 38 -11.80 -14.69 -4.66
C PRO A 38 -13.26 -15.09 -4.92
N GLN A 39 -13.58 -16.38 -4.88
CA GLN A 39 -14.96 -16.86 -5.03
C GLN A 39 -15.81 -16.62 -3.78
N ALA A 40 -15.20 -16.71 -2.59
CA ALA A 40 -15.87 -16.47 -1.32
C ALA A 40 -15.91 -14.98 -0.93
N TYR A 41 -15.06 -14.18 -1.56
CA TYR A 41 -14.97 -12.74 -1.34
C TYR A 41 -15.18 -12.01 -2.68
N PRO A 42 -16.45 -11.84 -3.10
CA PRO A 42 -16.78 -11.31 -4.41
C PRO A 42 -16.34 -9.85 -4.53
N GLY A 43 -15.94 -9.48 -5.75
CA GLY A 43 -15.48 -8.13 -6.06
C GLY A 43 -14.00 -8.09 -6.40
N ASN A 44 -13.73 -7.47 -7.54
CA ASN A 44 -12.40 -7.45 -8.15
C ASN A 44 -11.58 -6.21 -7.79
N LEU A 45 -12.17 -5.28 -7.04
CA LEU A 45 -11.58 -3.99 -6.69
C LEU A 45 -11.41 -3.89 -5.17
N PHE A 46 -10.16 -3.66 -4.75
CA PHE A 46 -9.80 -3.43 -3.36
C PHE A 46 -9.14 -2.05 -3.22
N VAL A 47 -9.73 -1.17 -2.44
CA VAL A 47 -9.30 0.21 -2.26
C VAL A 47 -8.84 0.41 -0.82
N VAL A 48 -7.61 0.87 -0.66
CA VAL A 48 -7.06 1.24 0.65
C VAL A 48 -6.76 2.73 0.66
N TRP A 49 -7.26 3.43 1.66
CA TRP A 49 -6.97 4.85 1.80
C TRP A 49 -6.42 5.19 3.19
N GLY A 50 -5.64 6.24 3.27
CA GLY A 50 -5.04 6.71 4.52
C GLY A 50 -3.99 7.78 4.27
N THR A 51 -3.63 8.48 5.33
CA THR A 51 -2.64 9.55 5.29
C THR A 51 -1.29 9.09 4.76
N GLU A 52 -0.45 10.01 4.36
CA GLU A 52 0.93 9.74 3.97
C GLU A 52 1.68 9.03 5.11
N GLY A 53 2.62 8.14 4.78
CA GLY A 53 3.43 7.41 5.75
C GLY A 53 2.71 6.29 6.51
N VAL A 54 1.42 6.06 6.30
CA VAL A 54 0.65 5.06 7.04
C VAL A 54 0.98 3.60 6.66
N GLY A 55 1.70 3.38 5.55
CA GLY A 55 2.10 2.05 5.09
C GLY A 55 1.38 1.55 3.84
N LYS A 56 0.69 2.40 3.07
CA LYS A 56 0.03 2.04 1.81
C LYS A 56 0.98 1.38 0.82
N SER A 57 2.11 2.03 0.54
CA SER A 57 3.12 1.52 -0.40
C SER A 57 3.82 0.26 0.11
N PHE A 58 3.80 -0.03 1.40
CA PHE A 58 4.25 -1.33 1.91
C PHE A 58 3.28 -2.44 1.49
N LEU A 59 1.97 -2.22 1.58
CA LEU A 59 0.96 -3.17 1.09
C LEU A 59 1.10 -3.38 -0.42
N THR A 60 1.30 -2.30 -1.19
CA THR A 60 1.53 -2.38 -2.65
C THR A 60 2.74 -3.26 -2.97
N ARG A 61 3.87 -3.09 -2.25
CA ARG A 61 5.05 -3.94 -2.41
C ARG A 61 4.78 -5.40 -2.04
N CYS A 62 4.03 -5.65 -0.95
CA CYS A 62 3.65 -7.03 -0.58
C CYS A 62 2.83 -7.73 -1.69
N LEU A 63 1.96 -6.99 -2.38
CA LEU A 63 1.17 -7.54 -3.47
C LEU A 63 2.02 -7.73 -4.75
N SER A 64 2.98 -6.85 -5.01
CA SER A 64 3.95 -7.04 -6.09
C SER A 64 4.70 -8.37 -5.95
N GLU A 65 5.15 -8.72 -4.73
CA GLU A 65 5.76 -10.02 -4.44
C GLU A 65 4.82 -11.22 -4.65
N LYS A 66 3.51 -10.98 -4.66
CA LYS A 66 2.48 -11.98 -4.97
C LYS A 66 2.11 -12.04 -6.47
N GLY A 67 2.85 -11.35 -7.33
CA GLY A 67 2.67 -11.35 -8.78
C GLY A 67 1.66 -10.32 -9.30
N PHE A 68 1.28 -9.34 -8.50
CA PHE A 68 0.56 -8.18 -8.99
C PHE A 68 1.53 -7.24 -9.72
N ALA A 69 1.08 -6.66 -10.84
CA ALA A 69 1.87 -5.73 -11.64
C ALA A 69 1.28 -4.31 -11.61
N PRO A 70 2.09 -3.26 -11.81
CA PRO A 70 1.57 -1.92 -11.96
C PRO A 70 0.52 -1.85 -13.08
N LEU A 71 -0.58 -1.11 -12.85
CA LEU A 71 -1.62 -0.91 -13.84
C LEU A 71 -1.03 -0.13 -15.05
N PRO A 72 -1.10 -0.66 -16.27
CA PRO A 72 -0.55 0.00 -17.44
C PRO A 72 -1.47 1.14 -17.88
N LEU A 73 -1.22 2.33 -17.36
CA LEU A 73 -1.86 3.56 -17.78
C LEU A 73 -1.08 4.19 -18.93
N ASN A 74 -1.78 4.77 -19.92
CA ASN A 74 -1.18 5.36 -21.13
C ASN A 74 -0.43 4.37 -22.04
N GLU A 75 -0.59 3.06 -21.85
CA GLU A 75 0.01 2.03 -22.67
C GLU A 75 -1.05 1.26 -23.47
N GLN A 76 -0.69 0.88 -24.71
CA GLN A 76 -1.61 0.18 -25.60
C GLN A 76 -1.60 -1.34 -25.44
N SER A 77 -0.66 -1.90 -24.72
CA SER A 77 -0.52 -3.36 -24.57
C SER A 77 -0.54 -3.75 -23.10
N PRO A 78 -1.39 -4.71 -22.70
CA PRO A 78 -1.31 -5.27 -21.38
C PRO A 78 0.01 -6.04 -21.24
N PRO A 79 0.74 -5.89 -20.15
CA PRO A 79 1.90 -6.70 -19.90
C PRO A 79 1.54 -8.17 -19.63
N VAL A 80 2.55 -8.98 -19.60
CA VAL A 80 2.60 -10.42 -19.33
C VAL A 80 1.64 -10.88 -18.22
N ALA A 81 1.24 -12.13 -18.23
CA ALA A 81 0.38 -12.77 -17.23
C ALA A 81 0.66 -12.29 -15.80
N THR A 82 -0.34 -11.67 -15.20
CA THR A 82 -0.27 -11.12 -13.83
C THR A 82 -1.40 -11.70 -12.97
N THR A 83 -1.17 -11.77 -11.67
CA THR A 83 -2.20 -12.15 -10.69
C THR A 83 -3.27 -11.06 -10.55
N GLY A 84 -2.90 -9.80 -10.82
CA GLY A 84 -3.75 -8.62 -10.74
C GLY A 84 -2.96 -7.33 -10.91
N TRP A 85 -3.62 -6.21 -10.78
CA TRP A 85 -3.09 -4.89 -11.04
C TRP A 85 -2.91 -4.08 -9.74
N LEU A 86 -1.92 -3.20 -9.73
CA LEU A 86 -1.62 -2.26 -8.66
C LEU A 86 -1.70 -0.82 -9.17
N LEU A 87 -2.34 0.03 -8.40
CA LEU A 87 -2.34 1.48 -8.62
C LEU A 87 -2.08 2.17 -7.28
N ASP A 88 -0.87 2.66 -7.09
CA ASP A 88 -0.48 3.40 -5.89
C ASP A 88 -0.75 4.90 -6.09
N ASP A 89 -1.27 5.54 -5.04
CA ASP A 89 -1.55 6.98 -4.98
C ASP A 89 -2.37 7.51 -6.18
N ALA A 90 -3.52 6.90 -6.45
CA ALA A 90 -4.37 7.22 -7.59
C ALA A 90 -4.85 8.69 -7.62
N GLN A 91 -4.82 9.42 -6.50
CA GLN A 91 -5.12 10.86 -6.45
C GLN A 91 -4.15 11.71 -7.27
N ASN A 92 -2.97 11.20 -7.61
CA ASN A 92 -1.93 11.90 -8.36
C ASN A 92 -2.04 11.71 -9.88
N LEU A 93 -3.03 10.97 -10.37
CA LEU A 93 -3.23 10.74 -11.79
C LEU A 93 -3.63 12.02 -12.52
N ASP A 94 -3.03 12.25 -13.66
CA ASP A 94 -3.48 13.27 -14.60
C ASP A 94 -4.79 12.87 -15.31
N THR A 95 -5.34 13.78 -16.10
CA THR A 95 -6.63 13.57 -16.76
C THR A 95 -6.61 12.39 -17.75
N ALA A 96 -5.51 12.17 -18.46
CA ALA A 96 -5.39 11.08 -19.43
C ALA A 96 -5.34 9.73 -18.71
N ALA A 97 -4.51 9.63 -17.67
CA ALA A 97 -4.42 8.43 -16.83
C ALA A 97 -5.74 8.10 -16.11
N GLN A 98 -6.50 9.11 -15.68
CA GLN A 98 -7.84 8.90 -15.11
C GLN A 98 -8.84 8.36 -16.14
N GLN A 99 -8.73 8.76 -17.43
CA GLN A 99 -9.56 8.17 -18.49
C GLN A 99 -9.23 6.70 -18.71
N ASP A 100 -7.93 6.36 -18.66
CA ASP A 100 -7.47 4.98 -18.77
C ASP A 100 -7.92 4.14 -17.58
N LEU A 101 -7.77 4.65 -16.36
CA LEU A 101 -8.27 4.02 -15.15
C LEU A 101 -9.77 3.74 -15.25
N PHE A 102 -10.55 4.71 -15.72
CA PHE A 102 -11.99 4.51 -15.92
C PHE A 102 -12.29 3.35 -16.88
N ARG A 103 -11.57 3.24 -18.00
CA ARG A 103 -11.71 2.11 -18.94
C ARG A 103 -11.36 0.77 -18.28
N HIS A 104 -10.28 0.74 -17.48
CA HIS A 104 -9.91 -0.44 -16.73
C HIS A 104 -10.98 -0.84 -15.70
N LEU A 105 -11.56 0.12 -14.98
CA LEU A 105 -12.63 -0.15 -14.01
C LEU A 105 -13.90 -0.70 -14.66
N ILE A 106 -14.23 -0.27 -15.89
CA ILE A 106 -15.33 -0.87 -16.67
C ILE A 106 -15.00 -2.33 -17.02
N ARG A 107 -13.79 -2.58 -17.53
CA ARG A 107 -13.34 -3.93 -17.91
C ARG A 107 -13.29 -4.87 -16.70
N LEU A 108 -12.82 -4.37 -15.57
CA LEU A 108 -12.71 -5.10 -14.32
C LEU A 108 -14.05 -5.69 -13.87
N ALA A 109 -15.16 -4.97 -14.08
CA ALA A 109 -16.50 -5.44 -13.75
C ALA A 109 -16.98 -6.62 -14.63
N GLN A 110 -16.31 -6.88 -15.75
CA GLN A 110 -16.67 -7.91 -16.75
C GLN A 110 -15.64 -9.06 -16.80
N THR A 111 -14.57 -8.98 -16.02
CA THR A 111 -13.47 -9.96 -16.02
C THR A 111 -13.22 -10.48 -14.60
N SER A 112 -12.37 -11.51 -14.50
CA SER A 112 -11.84 -12.00 -13.22
C SER A 112 -10.54 -11.31 -12.80
N GLU A 113 -10.10 -10.29 -13.54
CA GLU A 113 -8.93 -9.48 -13.17
C GLU A 113 -9.17 -8.78 -11.84
N ARG A 114 -8.12 -8.54 -11.08
CA ARG A 114 -8.17 -7.86 -9.79
C ARG A 114 -7.39 -6.56 -9.82
N LEU A 115 -7.87 -5.55 -9.11
CA LEU A 115 -7.19 -4.27 -9.00
C LEU A 115 -7.13 -3.84 -7.53
N PHE A 116 -5.93 -3.58 -7.06
CA PHE A 116 -5.67 -2.96 -5.76
C PHE A 116 -5.29 -1.49 -5.98
N VAL A 117 -5.96 -0.59 -5.28
CA VAL A 117 -5.77 0.87 -5.41
C VAL A 117 -5.46 1.48 -4.06
N THR A 118 -4.52 2.41 -4.00
CA THR A 118 -4.33 3.24 -2.82
C THR A 118 -4.69 4.70 -3.08
N LEU A 119 -5.13 5.38 -2.03
CA LEU A 119 -5.55 6.78 -2.01
C LEU A 119 -5.08 7.47 -0.71
N ASP A 120 -4.98 8.78 -0.71
CA ASP A 120 -4.68 9.58 0.50
C ASP A 120 -5.93 9.84 1.35
N ALA A 121 -7.12 9.87 0.74
CA ALA A 121 -8.43 10.01 1.38
C ALA A 121 -9.45 9.02 0.80
N SER A 122 -10.63 8.90 1.43
CA SER A 122 -11.67 8.02 0.91
C SER A 122 -12.15 8.44 -0.48
N PRO A 123 -12.61 7.50 -1.33
CA PRO A 123 -13.01 7.82 -2.71
C PRO A 123 -14.02 8.97 -2.83
N ASP A 124 -14.97 9.07 -1.91
CA ASP A 124 -15.98 10.13 -1.88
C ASP A 124 -15.41 11.52 -1.57
N MET A 125 -14.27 11.57 -0.87
CA MET A 125 -13.56 12.81 -0.52
C MET A 125 -12.56 13.26 -1.57
N GLN A 126 -12.27 12.43 -2.58
CA GLN A 126 -11.28 12.71 -3.62
C GLN A 126 -11.77 13.77 -4.61
N ARG A 127 -11.27 15.00 -4.47
CA ARG A 127 -11.64 16.12 -5.37
C ARG A 127 -10.79 16.18 -6.64
N THR A 128 -9.65 15.55 -6.66
CA THR A 128 -8.74 15.50 -7.82
C THR A 128 -9.16 14.47 -8.85
N LEU A 129 -9.94 13.47 -8.43
CA LEU A 129 -10.46 12.44 -9.30
C LEU A 129 -11.79 12.85 -9.94
N ARG A 130 -11.98 12.43 -11.19
CA ARG A 130 -13.24 12.56 -11.93
C ARG A 130 -14.36 11.84 -11.20
N ASP A 131 -15.57 12.35 -11.29
CA ASP A 131 -16.74 11.82 -10.60
C ASP A 131 -17.05 10.37 -10.97
N ASP A 132 -16.86 10.02 -12.25
CA ASP A 132 -17.10 8.67 -12.77
C ASP A 132 -16.06 7.65 -12.22
N VAL A 133 -14.79 8.04 -12.12
CA VAL A 133 -13.72 7.25 -11.49
C VAL A 133 -14.00 7.08 -10.00
N ARG A 134 -14.30 8.17 -9.31
CA ARG A 134 -14.59 8.20 -7.87
C ARG A 134 -15.76 7.28 -7.50
N THR A 135 -16.85 7.36 -8.26
CA THR A 135 -18.04 6.51 -8.05
C THR A 135 -17.71 5.02 -8.22
N ARG A 136 -16.89 4.67 -9.22
CA ARG A 136 -16.49 3.28 -9.44
C ARG A 136 -15.50 2.77 -8.39
N LEU A 137 -14.56 3.60 -7.95
CA LEU A 137 -13.69 3.24 -6.83
C LEU A 137 -14.51 3.02 -5.55
N GLY A 138 -15.57 3.84 -5.36
CA GLY A 138 -16.51 3.72 -4.25
C GLY A 138 -17.32 2.43 -4.22
N ALA A 139 -17.40 1.70 -5.33
CA ALA A 139 -18.11 0.42 -5.44
C ALA A 139 -17.25 -0.80 -5.06
N GLY A 140 -15.96 -0.61 -4.78
CA GLY A 140 -15.05 -1.67 -4.35
C GLY A 140 -15.09 -1.98 -2.86
N HIS A 141 -14.21 -2.87 -2.44
CA HIS A 141 -13.93 -3.10 -1.01
C HIS A 141 -13.06 -1.97 -0.50
N ILE A 142 -13.62 -1.09 0.31
CA ILE A 142 -12.96 0.13 0.78
C ILE A 142 -12.55 -0.02 2.22
N TYR A 143 -11.25 0.14 2.49
CA TYR A 143 -10.70 0.10 3.84
C TYR A 143 -9.84 1.32 4.13
N ARG A 144 -10.00 1.84 5.34
CA ARG A 144 -9.09 2.86 5.87
C ARG A 144 -7.88 2.17 6.48
N LEU A 145 -6.69 2.64 6.13
CA LEU A 145 -5.45 2.28 6.80
C LEU A 145 -5.15 3.32 7.88
N THR A 146 -5.20 2.87 9.12
CA THR A 146 -5.01 3.71 10.31
C THR A 146 -3.53 3.70 10.73
N PRO A 147 -2.95 4.84 11.07
CA PRO A 147 -1.58 4.90 11.58
C PRO A 147 -1.40 4.03 12.84
N LEU A 148 -0.23 3.44 12.99
CA LEU A 148 0.14 2.79 14.23
C LEU A 148 0.22 3.83 15.36
N ASN A 149 -0.18 3.45 16.57
CA ASN A 149 0.08 4.27 17.75
C ASN A 149 1.60 4.31 18.06
N GLU A 150 2.04 5.27 18.87
CA GLU A 150 3.45 5.49 19.15
C GLU A 150 4.16 4.25 19.71
N HIS A 151 3.51 3.51 20.59
CA HIS A 151 4.06 2.28 21.17
C HIS A 151 4.37 1.22 20.10
N LEU A 152 3.43 0.97 19.20
CA LEU A 152 3.60 0.02 18.09
C LEU A 152 4.62 0.52 17.06
N GLN A 153 4.69 1.82 16.82
CA GLN A 153 5.73 2.40 15.97
C GLN A 153 7.12 2.17 16.54
N ARG A 154 7.32 2.43 17.84
CA ARG A 154 8.59 2.16 18.55
C ARG A 154 8.97 0.69 18.46
N THR A 155 8.02 -0.20 18.69
CA THR A 155 8.23 -1.65 18.57
C THR A 155 8.65 -2.04 17.16
N LEU A 156 7.97 -1.52 16.13
CA LEU A 156 8.32 -1.78 14.74
C LEU A 156 9.72 -1.30 14.37
N LEU A 157 10.10 -0.10 14.82
CA LEU A 157 11.44 0.44 14.62
C LEU A 157 12.53 -0.41 15.28
N ALA A 158 12.31 -0.80 16.54
CA ALA A 158 13.25 -1.66 17.26
C ALA A 158 13.41 -3.03 16.57
N GLN A 159 12.31 -3.64 16.11
CA GLN A 159 12.34 -4.90 15.36
C GLN A 159 13.12 -4.78 14.04
N ARG A 160 12.90 -3.71 13.28
CA ARG A 160 13.62 -3.48 12.02
C ARG A 160 15.09 -3.19 12.21
N ALA A 161 15.43 -2.42 13.24
CA ALA A 161 16.83 -2.20 13.61
C ALA A 161 17.52 -3.51 14.00
N ALA A 162 16.86 -4.34 14.80
CA ALA A 162 17.39 -5.65 15.21
C ALA A 162 17.61 -6.59 14.00
N GLN A 163 16.70 -6.57 13.02
CA GLN A 163 16.88 -7.34 11.77
C GLN A 163 18.12 -6.90 10.97
N ARG A 164 18.53 -5.63 11.11
CA ARG A 164 19.76 -5.08 10.52
C ARG A 164 20.99 -5.18 11.43
N GLY A 165 20.87 -5.88 12.57
CA GLY A 165 21.94 -6.03 13.55
C GLY A 165 22.17 -4.80 14.44
N TRP A 166 21.24 -3.85 14.46
CA TRP A 166 21.34 -2.65 15.29
C TRP A 166 20.46 -2.77 16.53
N GLN A 167 20.96 -2.28 17.65
CA GLN A 167 20.19 -2.14 18.88
C GLN A 167 19.82 -0.66 19.06
N LEU A 168 18.51 -0.37 19.02
CA LEU A 168 18.00 0.94 19.38
C LEU A 168 17.67 0.95 20.88
N THR A 169 18.37 1.83 21.62
CA THR A 169 18.02 2.10 23.02
C THR A 169 16.80 3.03 23.09
N ASP A 170 16.11 3.04 24.23
CA ASP A 170 14.96 3.93 24.44
C ASP A 170 15.34 5.40 24.26
N GLU A 171 16.57 5.81 24.68
CA GLU A 171 17.07 7.17 24.49
C GLU A 171 17.21 7.55 23.02
N VAL A 172 17.65 6.62 22.18
CA VAL A 172 17.74 6.84 20.71
C VAL A 172 16.35 6.94 20.12
N LEU A 173 15.42 6.09 20.53
CA LEU A 173 14.03 6.15 20.10
C LEU A 173 13.38 7.48 20.51
N ASP A 174 13.57 7.93 21.74
CA ASP A 174 13.06 9.22 22.22
C ASP A 174 13.62 10.39 21.40
N THR A 175 14.92 10.35 21.09
CA THR A 175 15.56 11.38 20.27
C THR A 175 14.99 11.38 18.84
N LEU A 176 14.77 10.21 18.24
CA LEU A 176 14.15 10.07 16.91
C LEU A 176 12.75 10.66 16.91
N TYR A 177 11.93 10.34 17.91
CA TYR A 177 10.55 10.84 18.01
C TYR A 177 10.45 12.35 18.29
N GLN A 178 11.44 12.92 18.96
CA GLN A 178 11.49 14.38 19.17
C GLN A 178 11.89 15.16 17.92
N ARG A 179 12.68 14.55 17.03
CA ARG A 179 13.28 15.23 15.87
C ARG A 179 12.65 14.88 14.54
N ALA A 180 12.10 13.68 14.41
CA ALA A 180 11.41 13.26 13.19
C ALA A 180 9.96 13.73 13.19
N PRO A 181 9.44 14.20 12.04
CA PRO A 181 8.00 14.31 11.85
C PRO A 181 7.37 12.94 12.17
N ARG A 182 6.17 12.93 12.75
CA ARG A 182 5.43 11.70 13.14
C ARG A 182 5.00 10.83 11.94
N ASP A 183 5.77 10.87 10.88
CA ASP A 183 5.53 10.22 9.61
C ASP A 183 6.56 9.08 9.44
N LEU A 184 6.04 7.86 9.32
CA LEU A 184 6.85 6.66 9.11
C LEU A 184 7.47 6.60 7.71
N SER A 185 7.09 7.46 6.77
CA SER A 185 7.61 7.45 5.40
C SER A 185 9.13 7.62 5.32
N ASN A 186 9.73 8.31 6.30
CA ASN A 186 11.17 8.49 6.39
C ASN A 186 11.88 7.38 7.20
N LEU A 187 11.13 6.41 7.71
CA LEU A 187 11.65 5.32 8.54
C LEU A 187 11.62 3.95 7.82
N TYR A 188 11.14 3.95 6.56
CA TYR A 188 11.08 2.80 5.65
C TYR A 188 12.09 3.00 4.47
#